data_ace87acc22c51aac79996e9779b59435
#
_entry.id   ace87acc22c51aac79996e9779b59435
#
_cell.length_a   1.000
_cell.length_b   1.000
_cell.length_c   1.000
_cell.angle_alpha   90.00
_cell.angle_beta   90.00
_cell.angle_gamma   90.00
#
_symmetry.space_group_name_H-M   'P 1'
#
loop_
_entity.id
_entity.type
_entity.pdbx_description
1 polymer ?
#
loop_
_entity_poly.entity_id
_entity_poly.type
_entity_poly.pdbx_seq_one_letter_code
_entity_poly.pdbx_strand_id
1 'polypeptide(L)'
;MNKKGLAILMRTRMRPNDARDLARSPLANLVNQTLPNSDGSQSSGRLVQGAPQQRNEKLNASSNNERDFEVVLESMHSAISLSKTEILDSVLNDFSEGYFSLSYENRRKLLELLAKEYDLNRTQVRDLIKQYLGLELPGGSDNAPSTGIEEEACLSAFYRIERNLRHALKPAYEVLFERLNTHPGGLKFLSILRADILSILAEENIVSLRALDSYLKEKLSTWLSPATLELHQITWDDPASLLEKIVAYEAVHPISNLIDLKRRLGLGRRCFGYLHPAIPGEPLIFIEVALMKNVAQTVQEVLWDDPPSPECEATSALFYSISSTQPGLQGINLGRFLIKRVITLVKREMTNISTFATLSPIPGYMQWLLSKLASQSKLSEGEDIQHSPADTSGSTFWENILEPEEERALMDASVEFTSGKNSMEVLFNLLTSPNHEWTSSDKLLSALKPPLMRLCARYLLQEKKRGKALDSVANFHLQNGAVRHLTQVCRTVG
;
A
#
# COMPACT_ATOMS: atom_id res chain seq x y z
N MET A 1 29.55 6.44 17.48
CA MET A 1 28.38 5.62 17.04
C MET A 1 27.13 6.43 17.32
N ASN A 2 26.35 6.73 16.29
CA ASN A 2 25.28 7.72 16.41
C ASN A 2 24.04 7.11 17.07
N LYS A 3 23.67 7.65 18.26
CA LYS A 3 22.57 7.22 19.14
C LYS A 3 21.17 7.24 18.49
N LYS A 4 21.04 7.69 17.25
CA LYS A 4 19.75 7.89 16.56
C LYS A 4 19.25 6.68 15.74
N GLY A 5 20.09 5.69 15.47
CA GLY A 5 19.76 4.57 14.57
C GLY A 5 18.68 3.62 15.09
N LEU A 6 18.69 3.30 16.39
CA LEU A 6 17.71 2.39 16.99
C LEU A 6 16.33 3.06 17.23
N ALA A 7 16.29 4.38 17.43
CA ALA A 7 15.05 5.13 17.64
C ALA A 7 14.15 5.18 16.40
N ILE A 8 14.69 5.03 15.19
CA ILE A 8 13.96 5.05 13.91
C ILE A 8 13.16 3.76 13.70
N LEU A 9 13.62 2.63 14.18
CA LEU A 9 12.87 1.36 14.16
C LEU A 9 11.55 1.43 14.95
N MET A 10 11.41 2.34 15.89
CA MET A 10 10.22 2.48 16.74
C MET A 10 9.23 3.56 16.30
N ARG A 11 9.61 4.51 15.45
CA ARG A 11 8.76 5.63 15.04
C ARG A 11 7.79 5.33 13.91
N THR A 12 7.87 4.20 13.24
CA THR A 12 6.97 3.81 12.14
C THR A 12 5.66 3.18 12.63
N ARG A 13 5.04 3.73 13.69
CA ARG A 13 3.68 3.40 14.08
C ARG A 13 2.71 4.39 13.43
N MET A 14 2.46 4.25 12.13
CA MET A 14 1.28 4.88 11.50
C MET A 14 0.05 4.03 11.83
N ARG A 15 -0.91 4.63 12.51
CA ARG A 15 -2.25 4.07 12.70
C ARG A 15 -3.02 4.17 11.38
N PRO A 16 -3.94 3.24 11.08
CA PRO A 16 -4.75 3.28 9.85
C PRO A 16 -5.64 4.53 9.69
N ASN A 17 -5.78 5.34 10.73
CA ASN A 17 -6.64 6.53 10.74
C ASN A 17 -5.96 7.85 10.36
N ASP A 18 -4.66 7.87 10.11
CA ASP A 18 -3.93 9.11 9.78
C ASP A 18 -4.09 9.55 8.31
N ALA A 19 -4.78 8.77 7.49
CA ALA A 19 -5.10 9.15 6.10
C ALA A 19 -6.06 10.35 5.99
N ARG A 20 -6.75 10.73 7.06
CA ARG A 20 -7.65 11.90 7.09
C ARG A 20 -6.94 13.23 7.36
N ASP A 21 -5.74 13.21 7.95
CA ASP A 21 -4.98 14.41 8.26
C ASP A 21 -3.97 14.82 7.18
N LEU A 22 -3.76 14.00 6.15
CA LEU A 22 -2.91 14.31 4.99
C LEU A 22 -3.47 15.40 4.05
N ALA A 23 -4.71 15.86 4.27
CA ALA A 23 -5.28 17.01 3.55
C ALA A 23 -4.72 18.37 4.01
N ARG A 24 -3.88 18.40 5.06
CA ARG A 24 -3.17 19.61 5.51
C ARG A 24 -1.68 19.48 5.22
N SER A 25 -1.33 19.74 3.96
CA SER A 25 0.06 19.80 3.52
C SER A 25 0.86 20.84 4.35
N PRO A 26 2.06 20.49 4.86
CA PRO A 26 2.97 21.47 5.47
C PRO A 26 3.32 22.65 4.55
N LEU A 27 3.24 22.46 3.23
CA LEU A 27 3.48 23.50 2.22
C LEU A 27 2.33 24.51 2.10
N ALA A 28 1.08 24.14 2.39
CA ALA A 28 -0.04 25.08 2.40
C ALA A 28 0.14 26.18 3.48
N ASN A 29 0.81 25.86 4.58
CA ASN A 29 1.13 26.82 5.62
C ASN A 29 2.32 27.74 5.26
N LEU A 30 3.21 27.31 4.34
CA LEU A 30 4.33 28.14 3.88
C LEU A 30 3.89 29.18 2.84
N VAL A 31 2.93 28.85 1.97
CA VAL A 31 2.40 29.77 0.94
C VAL A 31 1.58 30.90 1.57
N ASN A 32 0.89 30.64 2.68
CA ASN A 32 0.10 31.66 3.37
C ASN A 32 0.92 32.66 4.21
N GLN A 33 2.24 32.42 4.38
CA GLN A 33 3.12 33.35 5.14
C GLN A 33 3.85 34.37 4.28
N THR A 34 3.70 34.37 2.96
CA THR A 34 4.49 35.20 2.04
C THR A 34 3.70 36.26 1.24
N LEU A 35 2.43 36.52 1.57
CA LEU A 35 1.69 37.63 0.95
C LEU A 35 1.44 38.73 1.96
N PRO A 36 1.83 40.00 1.67
CA PRO A 36 1.58 41.13 2.55
C PRO A 36 0.11 41.55 2.49
N ASN A 37 -0.47 41.77 3.65
CA ASN A 37 -1.80 42.33 3.83
C ASN A 37 -1.85 43.76 3.22
N SER A 38 -2.78 44.00 2.31
CA SER A 38 -3.20 45.34 1.94
C SER A 38 -4.47 45.69 2.71
N ASP A 39 -4.36 46.79 3.50
CA ASP A 39 -5.40 47.39 4.29
C ASP A 39 -6.61 47.86 3.47
N GLY A 40 -7.77 47.88 4.12
CA GLY A 40 -8.78 48.87 3.79
C GLY A 40 -10.22 48.55 4.10
N SER A 41 -10.63 49.03 5.23
CA SER A 41 -11.85 49.79 5.57
C SER A 41 -12.94 49.11 6.40
N GLN A 42 -13.16 49.79 7.50
CA GLN A 42 -14.21 49.63 8.50
C GLN A 42 -15.62 49.92 7.93
N SER A 43 -16.63 49.19 8.37
CA SER A 43 -17.89 49.82 8.77
C SER A 43 -18.64 48.97 9.81
N SER A 44 -19.01 49.66 10.85
CA SER A 44 -19.79 49.24 12.02
C SER A 44 -21.26 48.98 11.69
N GLY A 45 -21.88 48.02 12.39
CA GLY A 45 -23.35 47.89 12.34
C GLY A 45 -23.96 46.74 13.15
N ARG A 46 -24.22 47.00 14.42
CA ARG A 46 -25.35 46.58 15.28
C ARG A 46 -25.78 45.09 15.37
N LEU A 47 -25.70 44.64 16.60
CA LEU A 47 -26.40 43.50 17.22
C LEU A 47 -27.91 43.54 16.98
N VAL A 48 -28.49 42.36 16.61
CA VAL A 48 -29.84 41.93 16.96
C VAL A 48 -29.82 40.47 17.34
N GLN A 49 -30.31 40.17 18.53
CA GLN A 49 -30.54 38.85 19.08
C GLN A 49 -31.71 38.16 18.38
N GLY A 50 -31.61 36.82 18.17
CA GLY A 50 -32.70 35.97 17.75
C GLY A 50 -32.26 34.51 17.62
N ALA A 51 -32.50 33.68 18.59
CA ALA A 51 -32.49 32.20 18.50
C ALA A 51 -33.93 31.72 18.20
N PRO A 52 -34.16 30.43 17.79
CA PRO A 52 -33.30 29.36 17.23
C PRO A 52 -33.86 28.77 15.91
N GLN A 53 -33.02 28.59 14.91
CA GLN A 53 -33.38 27.92 13.66
C GLN A 53 -32.53 26.64 13.34
N GLN A 54 -32.10 25.91 14.35
CA GLN A 54 -31.25 24.72 14.12
C GLN A 54 -32.03 23.45 13.70
N ARG A 55 -33.36 23.45 13.65
CA ARG A 55 -34.14 22.26 13.29
C ARG A 55 -34.46 22.11 11.81
N ASN A 56 -34.50 23.20 11.06
CA ASN A 56 -34.81 23.18 9.62
C ASN A 56 -33.59 22.95 8.71
N GLU A 57 -32.38 23.31 9.15
CA GLU A 57 -31.17 23.10 8.35
C GLU A 57 -30.77 21.61 8.25
N LYS A 58 -31.00 20.81 9.31
CA LYS A 58 -30.76 19.37 9.28
C LYS A 58 -31.72 18.61 8.37
N LEU A 59 -32.97 19.04 8.27
CA LEU A 59 -33.96 18.43 7.37
C LEU A 59 -33.69 18.77 5.90
N ASN A 60 -33.29 20.01 5.61
CA ASN A 60 -32.93 20.42 4.26
C ASN A 60 -31.61 19.81 3.78
N ALA A 61 -30.61 19.65 4.65
CA ALA A 61 -29.35 19.00 4.34
C ALA A 61 -29.55 17.47 4.07
N SER A 62 -30.44 16.82 4.79
CA SER A 62 -30.78 15.41 4.55
C SER A 62 -31.50 15.21 3.21
N SER A 63 -32.44 16.09 2.86
CA SER A 63 -33.16 15.98 1.59
C SER A 63 -32.31 16.30 0.37
N ASN A 64 -31.33 17.20 0.47
CA ASN A 64 -30.37 17.45 -0.58
C ASN A 64 -29.41 16.27 -0.77
N ASN A 65 -28.95 15.68 0.31
CA ASN A 65 -28.03 14.54 0.27
C ASN A 65 -28.64 13.27 -0.35
N GLU A 66 -29.96 13.06 -0.20
CA GLU A 66 -30.68 11.99 -0.86
C GLU A 66 -30.90 12.25 -2.37
N ARG A 67 -31.21 13.48 -2.74
CA ARG A 67 -31.33 13.86 -4.18
C ARG A 67 -30.00 13.72 -4.90
N ASP A 68 -28.91 14.16 -4.32
CA ASP A 68 -27.57 14.02 -4.89
C ASP A 68 -27.20 12.56 -5.11
N PHE A 69 -27.55 11.68 -4.16
CA PHE A 69 -27.36 10.24 -4.28
C PHE A 69 -28.16 9.64 -5.45
N GLU A 70 -29.43 9.99 -5.59
CA GLU A 70 -30.31 9.48 -6.67
C GLU A 70 -29.78 9.90 -8.05
N VAL A 71 -29.32 11.14 -8.20
CA VAL A 71 -28.75 11.65 -9.47
C VAL A 71 -27.49 10.87 -9.84
N VAL A 72 -26.61 10.60 -8.87
CA VAL A 72 -25.38 9.84 -9.12
C VAL A 72 -25.70 8.37 -9.42
N LEU A 73 -26.69 7.80 -8.76
CA LEU A 73 -27.16 6.44 -9.01
C LEU A 73 -27.72 6.31 -10.43
N GLU A 74 -28.52 7.27 -10.89
CA GLU A 74 -29.09 7.29 -12.24
C GLU A 74 -27.99 7.45 -13.30
N SER A 75 -26.99 8.31 -13.05
CA SER A 75 -25.81 8.46 -13.91
C SER A 75 -25.03 7.15 -14.03
N MET A 76 -24.83 6.43 -12.92
CA MET A 76 -24.18 5.12 -12.91
C MET A 76 -24.99 4.10 -13.72
N HIS A 77 -26.30 4.06 -13.51
CA HIS A 77 -27.20 3.18 -14.24
C HIS A 77 -27.15 3.44 -15.75
N SER A 78 -27.24 4.70 -16.13
CA SER A 78 -27.12 5.16 -17.52
C SER A 78 -25.74 4.82 -18.09
N ALA A 79 -24.66 5.03 -17.32
CA ALA A 79 -23.30 4.69 -17.71
C ALA A 79 -23.11 3.19 -18.00
N ILE A 80 -23.90 2.30 -17.41
CA ILE A 80 -23.86 0.85 -17.66
C ILE A 80 -24.77 0.46 -18.83
N SER A 81 -25.97 1.05 -18.96
CA SER A 81 -27.03 0.60 -19.85
C SER A 81 -27.05 1.26 -21.23
N LEU A 82 -26.54 2.51 -21.38
CA LEU A 82 -26.56 3.25 -22.65
C LEU A 82 -25.71 2.59 -23.72
N SER A 83 -26.25 2.56 -24.96
CA SER A 83 -25.55 1.99 -26.11
C SER A 83 -24.92 3.04 -27.04
N LYS A 84 -25.26 4.32 -26.93
CA LYS A 84 -24.80 5.40 -27.82
C LYS A 84 -23.57 6.14 -27.25
N THR A 85 -22.56 6.29 -28.08
CA THR A 85 -21.23 6.83 -27.71
C THR A 85 -21.26 8.34 -27.40
N GLU A 86 -22.11 9.13 -28.08
CA GLU A 86 -22.11 10.60 -27.98
C GLU A 86 -22.67 11.14 -26.65
N ILE A 87 -23.55 10.40 -25.96
CA ILE A 87 -24.13 10.80 -24.69
C ILE A 87 -23.29 10.24 -23.52
N LEU A 88 -22.45 9.24 -23.79
CA LEU A 88 -21.73 8.49 -22.79
C LEU A 88 -20.71 9.34 -22.05
N ASP A 89 -19.98 10.22 -22.74
CA ASP A 89 -18.94 11.05 -22.11
C ASP A 89 -19.52 12.02 -21.07
N SER A 90 -20.67 12.65 -21.37
CA SER A 90 -21.38 13.49 -20.41
C SER A 90 -21.81 12.69 -19.17
N VAL A 91 -22.41 11.52 -19.39
CA VAL A 91 -22.89 10.65 -18.30
C VAL A 91 -21.73 10.16 -17.42
N LEU A 92 -20.57 9.84 -18.01
CA LEU A 92 -19.38 9.43 -17.25
C LEU A 92 -18.78 10.60 -16.45
N ASN A 93 -18.81 11.82 -17.00
CA ASN A 93 -18.42 13.02 -16.26
C ASN A 93 -19.37 13.27 -15.09
N ASP A 94 -20.69 13.28 -15.35
CA ASP A 94 -21.71 13.50 -14.33
C ASP A 94 -21.60 12.46 -13.20
N PHE A 95 -21.35 11.20 -13.55
CA PHE A 95 -21.12 10.14 -12.57
C PHE A 95 -19.84 10.39 -11.75
N SER A 96 -18.73 10.72 -12.42
CA SER A 96 -17.43 10.90 -11.75
C SER A 96 -17.42 12.12 -10.82
N GLU A 97 -17.97 13.24 -11.29
CA GLU A 97 -18.08 14.49 -10.50
C GLU A 97 -19.07 14.32 -9.34
N GLY A 98 -20.24 13.73 -9.65
CA GLY A 98 -21.26 13.46 -8.65
C GLY A 98 -20.77 12.52 -7.56
N TYR A 99 -19.98 11.50 -7.89
CA TYR A 99 -19.40 10.59 -6.91
C TYR A 99 -18.55 11.32 -5.88
N PHE A 100 -17.77 12.31 -6.29
CA PHE A 100 -16.93 13.10 -5.36
C PHE A 100 -17.74 13.97 -4.42
N SER A 101 -18.94 14.40 -4.82
CA SER A 101 -19.84 15.18 -3.97
C SER A 101 -20.55 14.36 -2.90
N LEU A 102 -20.64 13.03 -3.08
CA LEU A 102 -21.29 12.14 -2.13
C LEU A 102 -20.56 12.05 -0.78
N SER A 103 -21.32 11.97 0.29
CA SER A 103 -20.81 11.62 1.62
C SER A 103 -20.23 10.19 1.62
N TYR A 104 -19.37 9.89 2.61
CA TYR A 104 -18.79 8.55 2.75
C TYR A 104 -19.86 7.45 2.81
N GLU A 105 -20.94 7.67 3.58
CA GLU A 105 -22.05 6.72 3.71
C GLU A 105 -22.78 6.49 2.37
N ASN A 106 -22.96 7.54 1.57
CA ASN A 106 -23.60 7.43 0.26
C ASN A 106 -22.68 6.75 -0.75
N ARG A 107 -21.38 7.03 -0.72
CA ARG A 107 -20.40 6.27 -1.53
C ARG A 107 -20.41 4.79 -1.18
N ARG A 108 -20.43 4.46 0.12
CA ARG A 108 -20.55 3.09 0.59
C ARG A 108 -21.80 2.41 0.05
N LYS A 109 -22.98 3.03 0.20
CA LYS A 109 -24.26 2.51 -0.33
C LYS A 109 -24.18 2.27 -1.84
N LEU A 110 -23.64 3.23 -2.59
CA LEU A 110 -23.50 3.14 -4.04
C LEU A 110 -22.58 1.97 -4.45
N LEU A 111 -21.45 1.80 -3.77
CA LEU A 111 -20.50 0.70 -4.04
C LEU A 111 -21.08 -0.66 -3.68
N GLU A 112 -21.84 -0.76 -2.58
CA GLU A 112 -22.54 -2.00 -2.22
C GLU A 112 -23.63 -2.36 -3.24
N LEU A 113 -24.39 -1.36 -3.72
CA LEU A 113 -25.39 -1.54 -4.76
C LEU A 113 -24.74 -1.99 -6.07
N LEU A 114 -23.67 -1.31 -6.51
CA LEU A 114 -22.89 -1.71 -7.68
C LEU A 114 -22.41 -3.16 -7.58
N ALA A 115 -21.89 -3.56 -6.43
CA ALA A 115 -21.37 -4.91 -6.21
C ALA A 115 -22.45 -5.99 -6.12
N LYS A 116 -23.69 -5.65 -5.75
CA LYS A 116 -24.79 -6.61 -5.57
C LYS A 116 -25.68 -6.71 -6.82
N GLU A 117 -26.09 -5.58 -7.39
CA GLU A 117 -27.05 -5.55 -8.48
C GLU A 117 -26.44 -5.68 -9.86
N TYR A 118 -25.17 -5.24 -10.01
CA TYR A 118 -24.46 -5.31 -11.29
C TYR A 118 -23.42 -6.43 -11.35
N ASP A 119 -23.54 -7.44 -10.49
CA ASP A 119 -22.77 -8.68 -10.54
C ASP A 119 -23.21 -9.55 -11.73
N LEU A 120 -22.59 -10.69 -11.91
CA LEU A 120 -22.92 -11.65 -12.98
C LEU A 120 -24.33 -12.26 -12.77
N ASN A 121 -24.99 -12.54 -13.88
CA ASN A 121 -26.28 -13.25 -13.86
C ASN A 121 -26.07 -14.76 -13.63
N ARG A 122 -26.12 -15.18 -12.37
CA ARG A 122 -25.86 -16.57 -11.95
C ARG A 122 -26.84 -17.58 -12.57
N THR A 123 -28.06 -17.16 -12.86
CA THR A 123 -29.07 -18.03 -13.50
C THR A 123 -28.65 -18.32 -14.94
N GLN A 124 -28.30 -17.29 -15.72
CA GLN A 124 -27.82 -17.42 -17.09
C GLN A 124 -26.54 -18.28 -17.17
N VAL A 125 -25.60 -18.04 -16.26
CA VAL A 125 -24.34 -18.83 -16.17
C VAL A 125 -24.66 -20.29 -15.93
N ARG A 126 -25.55 -20.58 -14.97
CA ARG A 126 -25.96 -21.96 -14.65
C ARG A 126 -26.60 -22.66 -15.84
N ASP A 127 -27.43 -21.96 -16.59
CA ASP A 127 -28.12 -22.55 -17.74
C ASP A 127 -27.14 -22.81 -18.92
N LEU A 128 -26.17 -21.93 -19.15
CA LEU A 128 -25.10 -22.16 -20.12
C LEU A 128 -24.19 -23.31 -19.72
N ILE A 129 -23.90 -23.47 -18.43
CA ILE A 129 -23.13 -24.62 -17.93
C ILE A 129 -23.90 -25.93 -18.18
N LYS A 130 -25.23 -25.98 -17.93
CA LYS A 130 -26.06 -27.15 -18.24
C LYS A 130 -26.03 -27.47 -19.74
N GLN A 131 -26.14 -26.44 -20.60
CA GLN A 131 -26.04 -26.63 -22.04
C GLN A 131 -24.66 -27.17 -22.44
N TYR A 132 -23.58 -26.65 -21.87
CA TYR A 132 -22.22 -27.12 -22.13
C TYR A 132 -22.03 -28.58 -21.74
N LEU A 133 -22.52 -28.97 -20.56
CA LEU A 133 -22.45 -30.37 -20.07
C LEU A 133 -23.37 -31.33 -20.85
N GLY A 134 -24.39 -30.83 -21.52
CA GLY A 134 -25.29 -31.62 -22.38
C GLY A 134 -24.77 -31.86 -23.79
N LEU A 135 -23.64 -31.27 -24.19
CA LEU A 135 -23.00 -31.53 -25.45
C LEU A 135 -22.20 -32.84 -25.37
N GLU A 136 -22.37 -33.70 -26.37
CA GLU A 136 -21.54 -34.91 -26.52
C GLU A 136 -20.14 -34.49 -26.98
N LEU A 137 -19.11 -35.06 -26.35
CA LEU A 137 -17.72 -34.82 -26.74
C LEU A 137 -17.40 -35.44 -28.10
N PRO A 138 -16.73 -34.72 -29.02
CA PRO A 138 -16.29 -35.30 -30.27
C PRO A 138 -15.39 -36.53 -30.01
N GLY A 139 -15.72 -37.69 -30.61
CA GLY A 139 -14.94 -38.93 -30.47
C GLY A 139 -15.34 -39.82 -29.29
N GLY A 140 -16.43 -39.49 -28.53
CA GLY A 140 -16.88 -40.30 -27.38
C GLY A 140 -17.72 -41.54 -27.69
N SER A 141 -18.03 -41.84 -28.93
CA SER A 141 -18.80 -43.05 -29.32
C SER A 141 -17.90 -44.01 -30.05
N ASP A 142 -17.58 -45.12 -29.40
CA ASP A 142 -16.69 -46.20 -29.91
C ASP A 142 -17.22 -46.96 -31.12
N ASN A 143 -18.39 -46.63 -31.69
CA ASN A 143 -19.09 -47.53 -32.63
C ASN A 143 -19.66 -46.89 -33.93
N ALA A 144 -19.33 -45.68 -34.31
CA ALA A 144 -19.72 -45.17 -35.62
C ALA A 144 -18.64 -44.25 -36.24
N PRO A 145 -18.29 -44.42 -37.52
CA PRO A 145 -17.44 -43.47 -38.23
C PRO A 145 -18.22 -42.14 -38.37
N SER A 146 -17.93 -41.17 -37.51
CA SER A 146 -18.46 -39.81 -37.64
C SER A 146 -17.98 -39.23 -38.96
N THR A 147 -18.87 -38.63 -39.73
CA THR A 147 -18.47 -37.89 -40.91
C THR A 147 -17.80 -36.59 -40.42
N GLY A 148 -16.69 -36.18 -41.05
CA GLY A 148 -15.94 -34.99 -40.62
C GLY A 148 -16.83 -33.71 -40.49
N ILE A 149 -17.99 -33.70 -41.18
CA ILE A 149 -18.99 -32.61 -41.10
C ILE A 149 -19.73 -32.62 -39.77
N GLU A 150 -20.01 -33.79 -39.17
CA GLU A 150 -20.67 -33.91 -37.84
C GLU A 150 -19.74 -33.52 -36.73
N GLU A 151 -18.44 -33.82 -36.79
CA GLU A 151 -17.42 -33.43 -35.87
C GLU A 151 -17.22 -31.90 -35.88
N GLU A 152 -17.18 -31.29 -37.06
CA GLU A 152 -17.06 -29.82 -37.22
C GLU A 152 -18.28 -29.08 -36.67
N ALA A 153 -19.47 -29.61 -36.89
CA ALA A 153 -20.71 -29.05 -36.34
C ALA A 153 -20.74 -29.12 -34.81
N CYS A 154 -20.30 -30.22 -34.24
CA CYS A 154 -20.16 -30.41 -32.80
C CYS A 154 -19.16 -29.44 -32.20
N LEU A 155 -17.96 -29.33 -32.74
CA LEU A 155 -16.94 -28.35 -32.29
C LEU A 155 -17.45 -26.91 -32.39
N SER A 156 -18.17 -26.55 -33.44
CA SER A 156 -18.78 -25.24 -33.61
C SER A 156 -19.80 -24.95 -32.50
N ALA A 157 -20.57 -25.97 -32.07
CA ALA A 157 -21.52 -25.80 -30.96
C ALA A 157 -20.77 -25.58 -29.63
N PHE A 158 -19.68 -26.30 -29.36
CA PHE A 158 -18.82 -26.07 -28.19
C PHE A 158 -18.27 -24.66 -28.16
N TYR A 159 -17.61 -24.21 -29.25
CA TYR A 159 -17.05 -22.85 -29.35
C TYR A 159 -18.09 -21.75 -29.14
N ARG A 160 -19.31 -21.96 -29.64
CA ARG A 160 -20.42 -21.01 -29.45
C ARG A 160 -20.83 -20.93 -27.98
N ILE A 161 -21.02 -22.06 -27.30
CA ILE A 161 -21.42 -22.07 -25.89
C ILE A 161 -20.28 -21.56 -25.01
N GLU A 162 -19.03 -21.93 -25.27
CA GLU A 162 -17.87 -21.39 -24.56
C GLU A 162 -17.74 -19.89 -24.69
N ARG A 163 -17.96 -19.35 -25.87
CA ARG A 163 -17.98 -17.89 -26.09
C ARG A 163 -19.08 -17.24 -25.25
N ASN A 164 -20.29 -17.81 -25.28
CA ASN A 164 -21.42 -17.30 -24.52
C ASN A 164 -21.18 -17.40 -23.01
N LEU A 165 -20.58 -18.50 -22.56
CA LEU A 165 -20.21 -18.69 -21.16
C LEU A 165 -19.14 -17.67 -20.70
N ARG A 166 -18.09 -17.46 -21.49
CA ARG A 166 -17.09 -16.40 -21.20
C ARG A 166 -17.74 -15.02 -21.09
N HIS A 167 -18.73 -14.74 -21.92
CA HIS A 167 -19.46 -13.46 -21.84
C HIS A 167 -20.36 -13.40 -20.61
N ALA A 168 -21.10 -14.45 -20.30
CA ALA A 168 -22.00 -14.52 -19.15
C ALA A 168 -21.26 -14.53 -17.79
N LEU A 169 -19.98 -14.94 -17.75
CA LEU A 169 -19.11 -14.88 -16.58
C LEU A 169 -18.54 -13.48 -16.30
N LYS A 170 -18.84 -12.49 -17.15
CA LYS A 170 -18.46 -11.10 -16.91
C LYS A 170 -19.57 -10.41 -16.11
N PRO A 171 -19.23 -9.75 -14.99
CA PRO A 171 -20.20 -8.97 -14.26
C PRO A 171 -20.62 -7.73 -15.04
N ALA A 172 -21.85 -7.25 -14.86
CA ALA A 172 -22.36 -6.08 -15.58
C ALA A 172 -21.58 -4.79 -15.26
N TYR A 173 -21.00 -4.67 -14.05
CA TYR A 173 -20.15 -3.52 -13.70
C TYR A 173 -18.85 -3.46 -14.51
N GLU A 174 -18.45 -4.55 -15.22
CA GLU A 174 -17.30 -4.49 -16.16
C GLU A 174 -17.50 -3.40 -17.20
N VAL A 175 -18.72 -3.24 -17.69
CA VAL A 175 -19.05 -2.23 -18.70
C VAL A 175 -18.72 -0.82 -18.20
N LEU A 176 -19.07 -0.51 -16.96
CA LEU A 176 -18.72 0.77 -16.33
C LEU A 176 -17.20 0.97 -16.24
N PHE A 177 -16.47 -0.06 -15.80
CA PHE A 177 -15.02 0.03 -15.64
C PHE A 177 -14.29 0.20 -16.98
N GLU A 178 -14.69 -0.52 -18.02
CA GLU A 178 -14.11 -0.38 -19.36
C GLU A 178 -14.39 1.00 -19.95
N ARG A 179 -15.61 1.52 -19.77
CA ARG A 179 -15.99 2.86 -20.23
C ARG A 179 -15.21 3.95 -19.50
N LEU A 180 -15.11 3.86 -18.18
CA LEU A 180 -14.28 4.77 -17.38
C LEU A 180 -12.80 4.69 -17.77
N ASN A 181 -12.26 3.50 -18.02
CA ASN A 181 -10.86 3.37 -18.42
C ASN A 181 -10.54 4.09 -19.75
N THR A 182 -11.50 4.15 -20.67
CA THR A 182 -11.33 4.87 -21.95
C THR A 182 -11.64 6.37 -21.86
N HIS A 183 -12.31 6.79 -20.78
CA HIS A 183 -12.68 8.19 -20.55
C HIS A 183 -11.52 9.00 -19.96
N PRO A 184 -11.30 10.27 -20.37
CA PRO A 184 -10.28 11.13 -19.78
C PRO A 184 -10.44 11.26 -18.27
N GLY A 185 -9.38 10.97 -17.51
CA GLY A 185 -9.42 10.98 -16.03
C GLY A 185 -10.05 9.74 -15.38
N GLY A 186 -10.72 8.89 -16.14
CA GLY A 186 -11.45 7.74 -15.60
C GLY A 186 -10.54 6.68 -14.95
N LEU A 187 -9.33 6.47 -15.46
CA LEU A 187 -8.37 5.56 -14.81
C LEU A 187 -7.96 6.04 -13.40
N LYS A 188 -7.80 7.38 -13.24
CA LYS A 188 -7.57 7.99 -11.92
C LYS A 188 -8.79 7.80 -11.02
N PHE A 189 -9.97 8.05 -11.55
CA PHE A 189 -11.23 7.86 -10.84
C PHE A 189 -11.41 6.41 -10.36
N LEU A 190 -11.14 5.40 -11.21
CA LEU A 190 -11.18 3.98 -10.84
C LEU A 190 -10.20 3.64 -9.70
N SER A 191 -9.03 4.27 -9.69
CA SER A 191 -8.09 4.12 -8.57
C SER A 191 -8.67 4.67 -7.26
N ILE A 192 -9.33 5.83 -7.30
CA ILE A 192 -9.96 6.44 -6.12
C ILE A 192 -11.16 5.60 -5.66
N LEU A 193 -12.01 5.16 -6.58
CA LEU A 193 -13.14 4.28 -6.29
C LEU A 193 -12.67 2.99 -5.59
N ARG A 194 -11.57 2.40 -6.05
CA ARG A 194 -10.99 1.23 -5.39
C ARG A 194 -10.40 1.56 -4.01
N ALA A 195 -9.85 2.76 -3.80
CA ALA A 195 -9.40 3.19 -2.48
C ALA A 195 -10.56 3.23 -1.48
N ASP A 196 -11.72 3.73 -1.89
CA ASP A 196 -12.94 3.73 -1.06
C ASP A 196 -13.41 2.31 -0.76
N ILE A 197 -13.41 1.40 -1.75
CA ILE A 197 -13.73 -0.03 -1.53
C ILE A 197 -12.77 -0.65 -0.50
N LEU A 198 -11.47 -0.41 -0.61
CA LEU A 198 -10.48 -0.95 0.33
C LEU A 198 -10.66 -0.38 1.74
N SER A 199 -11.04 0.89 1.87
CA SER A 199 -11.35 1.52 3.15
C SER A 199 -12.55 0.84 3.82
N ILE A 200 -13.64 0.61 3.08
CA ILE A 200 -14.82 -0.09 3.58
C ILE A 200 -14.49 -1.53 3.99
N LEU A 201 -13.71 -2.24 3.18
CA LEU A 201 -13.30 -3.62 3.46
C LEU A 201 -12.33 -3.75 4.66
N ALA A 202 -11.67 -2.66 5.05
CA ALA A 202 -10.86 -2.61 6.27
C ALA A 202 -11.72 -2.49 7.54
N GLU A 203 -12.91 -1.88 7.43
CA GLU A 203 -13.86 -1.72 8.51
C GLU A 203 -14.77 -2.95 8.63
N GLU A 204 -15.26 -3.48 7.50
CA GLU A 204 -16.24 -4.57 7.47
C GLU A 204 -15.94 -5.56 6.32
N ASN A 205 -16.14 -6.84 6.61
CA ASN A 205 -15.93 -7.90 5.62
C ASN A 205 -17.20 -8.12 4.76
N ILE A 206 -17.36 -7.33 3.70
CA ILE A 206 -18.49 -7.44 2.76
C ILE A 206 -18.07 -8.29 1.56
N VAL A 207 -18.67 -9.48 1.41
CA VAL A 207 -18.27 -10.48 0.40
C VAL A 207 -18.44 -9.96 -1.03
N SER A 208 -19.53 -9.24 -1.34
CA SER A 208 -19.77 -8.64 -2.67
C SER A 208 -18.73 -7.59 -3.03
N LEU A 209 -18.38 -6.69 -2.10
CA LEU A 209 -17.33 -5.69 -2.30
C LEU A 209 -15.95 -6.34 -2.46
N ARG A 210 -15.69 -7.45 -1.81
CA ARG A 210 -14.44 -8.21 -2.00
C ARG A 210 -14.32 -8.80 -3.40
N ALA A 211 -15.44 -9.27 -3.97
CA ALA A 211 -15.49 -9.74 -5.35
C ALA A 211 -15.25 -8.58 -6.33
N LEU A 212 -15.92 -7.44 -6.10
CA LEU A 212 -15.73 -6.21 -6.88
C LEU A 212 -14.28 -5.70 -6.82
N ASP A 213 -13.67 -5.66 -5.60
CA ASP A 213 -12.25 -5.30 -5.43
C ASP A 213 -11.32 -6.21 -6.22
N SER A 214 -11.54 -7.54 -6.12
CA SER A 214 -10.71 -8.52 -6.82
C SER A 214 -10.77 -8.33 -8.33
N TYR A 215 -11.96 -8.09 -8.87
CA TYR A 215 -12.19 -7.86 -10.29
C TYR A 215 -11.54 -6.54 -10.76
N LEU A 216 -11.79 -5.44 -10.05
CA LEU A 216 -11.20 -4.14 -10.39
C LEU A 216 -9.68 -4.16 -10.26
N LYS A 217 -9.13 -4.86 -9.26
CA LYS A 217 -7.69 -5.07 -9.10
C LYS A 217 -7.07 -5.79 -10.31
N GLU A 218 -7.74 -6.82 -10.83
CA GLU A 218 -7.29 -7.56 -12.02
C GLU A 218 -7.26 -6.63 -13.25
N LYS A 219 -8.32 -5.85 -13.47
CA LYS A 219 -8.41 -4.87 -14.55
C LYS A 219 -7.31 -3.81 -14.43
N LEU A 220 -7.18 -3.17 -13.28
CA LEU A 220 -6.11 -2.18 -13.03
C LEU A 220 -4.72 -2.78 -13.23
N SER A 221 -4.49 -4.04 -12.85
CA SER A 221 -3.21 -4.73 -13.08
C SER A 221 -2.89 -4.91 -14.56
N THR A 222 -3.91 -5.06 -15.39
CA THR A 222 -3.77 -5.17 -16.84
C THR A 222 -3.54 -3.80 -17.49
N TRP A 223 -4.33 -2.80 -17.12
CA TRP A 223 -4.24 -1.44 -17.68
C TRP A 223 -2.97 -0.70 -17.27
N LEU A 224 -2.51 -0.91 -16.03
CA LEU A 224 -1.26 -0.37 -15.48
C LEU A 224 -0.10 -1.36 -15.66
N SER A 225 -0.03 -2.03 -16.79
CA SER A 225 1.09 -2.93 -17.10
C SER A 225 2.38 -2.15 -17.28
N PRO A 226 3.57 -2.76 -17.05
CA PRO A 226 4.86 -2.07 -17.25
C PRO A 226 5.07 -1.55 -18.67
N ALA A 227 4.35 -2.08 -19.65
CA ALA A 227 4.41 -1.62 -21.05
C ALA A 227 3.73 -0.28 -21.28
N THR A 228 2.73 0.06 -20.45
CA THR A 228 1.98 1.32 -20.53
C THR A 228 2.56 2.40 -19.61
N LEU A 229 3.50 2.04 -18.72
CA LEU A 229 4.08 2.93 -17.74
C LEU A 229 5.37 3.59 -18.26
N GLU A 230 5.44 4.89 -18.10
CA GLU A 230 6.62 5.68 -18.36
C GLU A 230 7.52 5.72 -17.11
N LEU A 231 8.80 5.34 -17.27
CA LEU A 231 9.80 5.54 -16.23
C LEU A 231 10.38 6.95 -16.38
N HIS A 232 10.09 7.80 -15.42
CA HIS A 232 10.58 9.18 -15.37
C HIS A 232 11.59 9.34 -14.23
N GLN A 233 12.75 9.96 -14.52
CA GLN A 233 13.67 10.43 -13.50
C GLN A 233 13.19 11.79 -13.01
N ILE A 234 12.76 11.85 -11.76
CA ILE A 234 12.29 13.08 -11.13
C ILE A 234 13.49 13.92 -10.70
N THR A 235 13.52 15.14 -11.15
CA THR A 235 14.60 16.11 -10.94
C THR A 235 14.09 17.41 -10.35
N TRP A 236 14.99 18.32 -9.98
CA TRP A 236 14.60 19.65 -9.50
C TRP A 236 13.97 20.53 -10.59
N ASP A 237 14.17 20.19 -11.87
CA ASP A 237 13.63 20.93 -13.01
C ASP A 237 12.22 20.51 -13.40
N ASP A 238 11.65 19.50 -12.70
CA ASP A 238 10.28 19.08 -12.88
C ASP A 238 9.28 20.12 -12.34
N PRO A 239 8.02 20.10 -12.84
CA PRO A 239 6.99 21.00 -12.36
C PRO A 239 6.80 20.95 -10.84
N ALA A 240 6.66 22.10 -10.19
CA ALA A 240 6.47 22.21 -8.74
C ALA A 240 5.31 21.32 -8.25
N SER A 241 4.24 21.19 -9.05
CA SER A 241 3.10 20.33 -8.73
C SER A 241 3.46 18.83 -8.65
N LEU A 242 4.45 18.36 -9.38
CA LEU A 242 4.98 17.00 -9.25
C LEU A 242 5.84 16.89 -7.98
N LEU A 243 6.70 17.88 -7.74
CA LEU A 243 7.58 17.90 -6.56
C LEU A 243 6.79 17.97 -5.25
N GLU A 244 5.70 18.75 -5.20
CA GLU A 244 4.78 18.76 -4.05
C GLU A 244 4.17 17.38 -3.78
N LYS A 245 3.82 16.64 -4.82
CA LYS A 245 3.30 15.27 -4.70
C LYS A 245 4.35 14.30 -4.16
N ILE A 246 5.61 14.41 -4.60
CA ILE A 246 6.71 13.62 -4.02
C ILE A 246 6.83 13.88 -2.52
N VAL A 247 6.80 15.16 -2.10
CA VAL A 247 6.83 15.52 -0.67
C VAL A 247 5.63 14.95 0.09
N ALA A 248 4.43 15.07 -0.48
CA ALA A 248 3.19 14.63 0.16
C ALA A 248 3.07 13.10 0.27
N TYR A 249 3.60 12.38 -0.71
CA TYR A 249 3.45 10.92 -0.82
C TYR A 249 4.64 10.13 -0.26
N GLU A 250 5.74 10.79 0.15
CA GLU A 250 6.87 10.09 0.76
C GLU A 250 6.48 9.48 2.11
N ALA A 251 6.35 8.14 2.10
CA ALA A 251 5.80 7.39 3.21
C ALA A 251 6.86 6.79 4.16
N VAL A 252 8.10 6.64 3.70
CA VAL A 252 9.17 5.95 4.44
C VAL A 252 10.01 6.95 5.25
N HIS A 253 10.43 8.02 4.60
CA HIS A 253 11.28 9.05 5.19
C HIS A 253 10.71 10.44 4.87
N PRO A 254 9.75 10.95 5.66
CA PRO A 254 9.07 12.21 5.39
C PRO A 254 10.04 13.35 5.06
N ILE A 255 9.76 14.08 3.99
CA ILE A 255 10.56 15.22 3.54
C ILE A 255 10.19 16.43 4.37
N SER A 256 11.16 16.97 5.10
CA SER A 256 10.90 18.02 6.11
C SER A 256 10.80 19.42 5.54
N ASN A 257 11.52 19.70 4.44
CA ASN A 257 11.61 21.02 3.84
C ASN A 257 12.21 20.94 2.41
N LEU A 258 12.24 22.08 1.72
CA LEU A 258 12.78 22.18 0.35
C LEU A 258 14.28 21.84 0.24
N ILE A 259 15.06 22.08 1.29
CA ILE A 259 16.50 21.73 1.29
C ILE A 259 16.67 20.22 1.30
N ASP A 260 15.86 19.52 2.11
CA ASP A 260 15.81 18.07 2.14
C ASP A 260 15.38 17.50 0.77
N LEU A 261 14.31 18.02 0.17
CA LEU A 261 13.88 17.63 -1.18
C LEU A 261 15.00 17.85 -2.23
N LYS A 262 15.62 19.03 -2.22
CA LYS A 262 16.69 19.38 -3.15
C LYS A 262 17.89 18.45 -2.99
N ARG A 263 18.21 18.02 -1.77
CA ARG A 263 19.26 17.03 -1.50
C ARG A 263 18.90 15.67 -2.11
N ARG A 264 17.67 15.20 -1.97
CA ARG A 264 17.21 13.91 -2.50
C ARG A 264 17.15 13.84 -4.03
N LEU A 265 17.05 14.99 -4.68
CA LEU A 265 17.08 15.12 -6.14
C LEU A 265 18.45 15.58 -6.69
N GLY A 266 19.42 15.83 -5.80
CA GLY A 266 20.73 16.39 -6.15
C GLY A 266 21.81 15.36 -6.40
N LEU A 267 23.07 15.82 -6.26
CA LEU A 267 24.26 15.02 -6.49
C LEU A 267 24.26 13.74 -5.63
N GLY A 268 24.63 12.63 -6.24
CA GLY A 268 24.66 11.32 -5.55
C GLY A 268 23.29 10.77 -5.17
N ARG A 269 22.21 11.38 -5.65
CA ARG A 269 20.84 10.96 -5.40
C ARG A 269 20.06 10.87 -6.71
N ARG A 270 19.09 9.95 -6.73
CA ARG A 270 18.17 9.78 -7.87
C ARG A 270 16.78 9.48 -7.32
N CYS A 271 15.79 10.07 -7.95
CA CYS A 271 14.39 9.71 -7.74
C CYS A 271 13.80 9.26 -9.08
N PHE A 272 13.16 8.11 -9.11
CA PHE A 272 12.48 7.59 -10.31
C PHE A 272 11.03 7.27 -9.97
N GLY A 273 10.12 7.67 -10.85
CA GLY A 273 8.70 7.36 -10.73
C GLY A 273 8.13 6.69 -11.96
N TYR A 274 7.05 5.94 -11.76
CA TYR A 274 6.18 5.54 -12.86
C TYR A 274 5.07 6.55 -13.03
N LEU A 275 4.96 7.09 -14.23
CA LEU A 275 3.86 7.92 -14.71
C LEU A 275 3.01 7.12 -15.70
N HIS A 276 1.77 7.55 -15.88
CA HIS A 276 0.87 6.99 -16.89
C HIS A 276 0.24 8.10 -17.72
N PRO A 277 0.20 8.01 -19.07
CA PRO A 277 -0.35 9.07 -19.93
C PRO A 277 -1.80 9.45 -19.60
N ALA A 278 -2.63 8.48 -19.20
CA ALA A 278 -4.01 8.72 -18.79
C ALA A 278 -4.16 9.35 -17.38
N ILE A 279 -3.06 9.51 -16.63
CA ILE A 279 -3.03 10.13 -15.29
C ILE A 279 -1.90 11.15 -15.26
N PRO A 280 -2.00 12.24 -16.04
CA PRO A 280 -0.89 13.18 -16.21
C PRO A 280 -0.52 13.87 -14.90
N GLY A 281 0.79 14.02 -14.65
CA GLY A 281 1.32 14.70 -13.47
C GLY A 281 1.10 13.99 -12.14
N GLU A 282 0.66 12.71 -12.14
CA GLU A 282 0.53 11.88 -10.94
C GLU A 282 1.55 10.76 -10.98
N PRO A 283 2.53 10.73 -10.09
CA PRO A 283 3.37 9.56 -9.91
C PRO A 283 2.53 8.44 -9.29
N LEU A 284 2.55 7.24 -9.86
CA LEU A 284 1.82 6.08 -9.31
C LEU A 284 2.60 5.40 -8.19
N ILE A 285 3.90 5.40 -8.34
CA ILE A 285 4.89 4.90 -7.39
C ILE A 285 6.22 5.56 -7.71
N PHE A 286 7.01 5.86 -6.70
CA PHE A 286 8.37 6.34 -6.90
C PHE A 286 9.36 5.66 -5.96
N ILE A 287 10.63 5.72 -6.33
CA ILE A 287 11.75 5.12 -5.61
C ILE A 287 12.89 6.12 -5.49
N GLU A 288 13.46 6.22 -4.31
CA GLU A 288 14.63 7.05 -4.04
C GLU A 288 15.89 6.19 -3.91
N VAL A 289 16.95 6.62 -4.57
CA VAL A 289 18.23 5.90 -4.68
C VAL A 289 19.38 6.81 -4.26
N ALA A 290 20.23 6.32 -3.38
CA ALA A 290 21.50 6.95 -3.02
C ALA A 290 22.65 6.21 -3.68
N LEU A 291 23.54 6.98 -4.34
CA LEU A 291 24.78 6.49 -4.93
C LEU A 291 25.90 6.73 -3.92
N MET A 292 26.52 5.67 -3.42
CA MET A 292 27.44 5.73 -2.30
C MET A 292 28.70 4.89 -2.57
N LYS A 293 29.81 5.25 -1.94
CA LYS A 293 31.06 4.50 -2.03
C LYS A 293 30.94 3.11 -1.42
N ASN A 294 30.18 2.98 -0.32
CA ASN A 294 29.89 1.72 0.39
C ASN A 294 28.41 1.64 0.74
N VAL A 295 27.96 0.47 1.11
CA VAL A 295 26.61 0.30 1.68
C VAL A 295 26.54 1.03 3.02
N ALA A 296 25.60 1.97 3.16
CA ALA A 296 25.40 2.74 4.39
C ALA A 296 25.07 1.82 5.56
N GLN A 297 25.55 2.20 6.74
CA GLN A 297 25.27 1.48 7.97
C GLN A 297 24.02 2.02 8.68
N THR A 298 23.61 3.26 8.37
CA THR A 298 22.47 3.93 8.96
C THR A 298 21.70 4.73 7.90
N VAL A 299 20.42 4.98 8.16
CA VAL A 299 19.61 5.84 7.30
C VAL A 299 20.08 7.29 7.33
N GLN A 300 20.70 7.71 8.45
CA GLN A 300 21.26 9.05 8.59
C GLN A 300 22.40 9.31 7.61
N GLU A 301 23.25 8.34 7.38
CA GLU A 301 24.30 8.44 6.32
C GLU A 301 23.68 8.67 4.95
N VAL A 302 22.52 8.05 4.67
CA VAL A 302 21.82 8.22 3.40
C VAL A 302 21.14 9.58 3.30
N LEU A 303 20.45 10.02 4.35
CA LEU A 303 19.66 11.24 4.32
C LEU A 303 20.47 12.52 4.56
N TRP A 304 21.54 12.44 5.38
CA TRP A 304 22.25 13.60 5.92
C TRP A 304 23.75 13.60 5.64
N ASP A 305 24.25 12.68 4.79
CA ASP A 305 25.65 12.67 4.38
C ASP A 305 26.01 13.99 3.67
N ASP A 306 26.98 14.72 4.22
CA ASP A 306 27.36 16.04 3.73
C ASP A 306 28.87 16.26 3.84
N PRO A 307 29.59 16.47 2.75
CA PRO A 307 29.11 16.48 1.36
C PRO A 307 28.83 15.05 0.83
N PRO A 308 27.89 14.91 -0.14
CA PRO A 308 27.66 13.62 -0.78
C PRO A 308 28.92 13.15 -1.52
N SER A 309 29.16 11.84 -1.50
CA SER A 309 30.30 11.26 -2.22
C SER A 309 30.21 11.58 -3.72
N PRO A 310 31.37 11.86 -4.40
CA PRO A 310 31.39 12.03 -5.84
C PRO A 310 30.83 10.78 -6.54
N GLU A 311 29.98 10.97 -7.54
CA GLU A 311 29.32 9.86 -8.26
C GLU A 311 30.30 8.91 -8.94
N CYS A 312 31.47 9.43 -9.39
CA CYS A 312 32.53 8.61 -9.97
C CYS A 312 33.17 7.63 -8.99
N GLU A 313 33.10 7.89 -7.69
CA GLU A 313 33.60 7.01 -6.64
C GLU A 313 32.53 6.04 -6.11
N ALA A 314 31.27 6.22 -6.51
CA ALA A 314 30.19 5.37 -6.05
C ALA A 314 30.31 3.94 -6.58
N THR A 315 30.27 2.95 -5.70
CA THR A 315 30.27 1.53 -6.05
C THR A 315 28.96 0.84 -5.68
N SER A 316 28.11 1.53 -4.92
CA SER A 316 26.85 1.01 -4.38
C SER A 316 25.70 1.92 -4.71
N ALA A 317 24.57 1.33 -5.11
CA ALA A 317 23.28 2.00 -5.23
C ALA A 317 22.33 1.47 -4.14
N LEU A 318 21.93 2.36 -3.22
CA LEU A 318 21.02 2.06 -2.13
C LEU A 318 19.63 2.56 -2.44
N PHE A 319 18.68 1.66 -2.49
CA PHE A 319 17.25 1.96 -2.57
C PHE A 319 16.72 2.16 -1.15
N TYR A 320 16.47 3.41 -0.73
CA TYR A 320 16.12 3.72 0.65
C TYR A 320 14.67 4.12 0.86
N SER A 321 13.94 4.48 -0.19
CA SER A 321 12.50 4.66 -0.15
C SER A 321 11.82 4.11 -1.39
N ILE A 322 10.64 3.50 -1.20
CA ILE A 322 9.71 3.08 -2.24
C ILE A 322 8.32 3.45 -1.76
N SER A 323 7.74 4.49 -2.37
CA SER A 323 6.46 5.05 -1.95
C SER A 323 5.41 4.88 -3.04
N SER A 324 4.34 4.15 -2.70
CA SER A 324 3.13 4.06 -3.53
C SER A 324 2.24 5.25 -3.22
N THR A 325 1.81 5.97 -4.23
CA THR A 325 1.10 7.24 -4.07
C THR A 325 -0.41 7.10 -4.06
N GLN A 326 -0.92 6.01 -4.65
CA GLN A 326 -2.35 5.81 -4.84
C GLN A 326 -2.83 4.63 -3.97
N PRO A 327 -3.62 4.86 -2.91
CA PRO A 327 -4.14 3.79 -2.04
C PRO A 327 -4.91 2.72 -2.81
N GLY A 328 -5.66 3.11 -3.85
CA GLY A 328 -6.40 2.19 -4.70
C GLY A 328 -5.54 1.26 -5.55
N LEU A 329 -4.23 1.50 -5.64
CA LEU A 329 -3.28 0.62 -6.33
C LEU A 329 -2.63 -0.41 -5.38
N GLN A 330 -3.07 -0.49 -4.13
CA GLN A 330 -2.57 -1.47 -3.18
C GLN A 330 -2.67 -2.90 -3.72
N GLY A 331 -1.56 -3.64 -3.62
CA GLY A 331 -1.47 -5.03 -4.08
C GLY A 331 -1.30 -5.20 -5.59
N ILE A 332 -1.15 -4.11 -6.37
CA ILE A 332 -0.68 -4.15 -7.76
C ILE A 332 0.85 -4.04 -7.75
N ASN A 333 1.53 -4.94 -8.48
CA ASN A 333 2.99 -5.15 -8.37
C ASN A 333 3.85 -4.07 -9.07
N LEU A 334 3.49 -2.79 -8.98
CA LEU A 334 4.23 -1.69 -9.62
C LEU A 334 5.68 -1.59 -9.13
N GLY A 335 5.88 -1.68 -7.81
CA GLY A 335 7.20 -1.55 -7.19
C GLY A 335 8.19 -2.62 -7.64
N ARG A 336 7.71 -3.84 -7.89
CA ARG A 336 8.55 -4.93 -8.39
C ARG A 336 9.19 -4.59 -9.74
N PHE A 337 8.41 -4.04 -10.64
CA PHE A 337 8.89 -3.68 -11.98
C PHE A 337 9.76 -2.42 -11.93
N LEU A 338 9.39 -1.46 -11.07
CA LEU A 338 10.15 -0.22 -10.90
C LEU A 338 11.58 -0.50 -10.44
N ILE A 339 11.77 -1.25 -9.35
CA ILE A 339 13.11 -1.59 -8.85
C ILE A 339 13.96 -2.24 -9.94
N LYS A 340 13.43 -3.26 -10.62
CA LYS A 340 14.19 -4.00 -11.64
C LYS A 340 14.58 -3.11 -12.81
N ARG A 341 13.68 -2.23 -13.23
CA ARG A 341 13.96 -1.31 -14.35
C ARG A 341 14.98 -0.26 -13.96
N VAL A 342 14.90 0.28 -12.74
CA VAL A 342 15.89 1.23 -12.22
C VAL A 342 17.26 0.58 -12.04
N ILE A 343 17.35 -0.64 -11.50
CA ILE A 343 18.62 -1.40 -11.43
C ILE A 343 19.24 -1.54 -12.81
N THR A 344 18.45 -1.91 -13.82
CA THR A 344 18.95 -2.07 -15.21
C THR A 344 19.45 -0.72 -15.77
N LEU A 345 18.72 0.36 -15.51
CA LEU A 345 19.09 1.71 -15.94
C LEU A 345 20.40 2.15 -15.28
N VAL A 346 20.49 2.08 -13.95
CA VAL A 346 21.69 2.46 -13.20
C VAL A 346 22.90 1.63 -13.62
N LYS A 347 22.77 0.32 -13.83
CA LYS A 347 23.85 -0.54 -14.33
C LYS A 347 24.37 -0.10 -15.71
N ARG A 348 23.47 0.35 -16.57
CA ARG A 348 23.81 0.80 -17.91
C ARG A 348 24.54 2.15 -17.91
N GLU A 349 24.09 3.07 -17.07
CA GLU A 349 24.60 4.44 -17.00
C GLU A 349 25.85 4.58 -16.14
N MET A 350 25.97 3.75 -15.11
CA MET A 350 27.04 3.82 -14.11
C MET A 350 27.71 2.46 -13.94
N THR A 351 28.71 2.20 -14.77
CA THR A 351 29.41 0.89 -14.81
C THR A 351 30.27 0.60 -13.57
N ASN A 352 30.56 1.62 -12.76
CA ASN A 352 31.27 1.51 -11.48
C ASN A 352 30.36 0.97 -10.36
N ILE A 353 29.01 0.99 -10.50
CA ILE A 353 28.09 0.45 -9.51
C ILE A 353 28.03 -1.07 -9.63
N SER A 354 28.57 -1.75 -8.64
CA SER A 354 28.58 -3.22 -8.54
C SER A 354 27.61 -3.77 -7.52
N THR A 355 27.27 -2.98 -6.47
CA THR A 355 26.42 -3.40 -5.36
C THR A 355 25.07 -2.68 -5.42
N PHE A 356 23.99 -3.46 -5.33
CA PHE A 356 22.63 -2.95 -5.20
C PHE A 356 22.05 -3.47 -3.89
N ALA A 357 21.59 -2.55 -3.02
CA ALA A 357 21.03 -2.89 -1.73
C ALA A 357 19.76 -2.08 -1.45
N THR A 358 18.90 -2.58 -0.57
CA THR A 358 17.72 -1.87 -0.08
C THR A 358 17.88 -1.55 1.40
N LEU A 359 17.46 -0.37 1.79
CA LEU A 359 17.34 0.07 3.18
C LEU A 359 15.86 0.29 3.46
N SER A 360 15.20 -0.72 4.02
CA SER A 360 13.74 -0.75 4.15
C SER A 360 13.30 -0.92 5.60
N PRO A 361 12.18 -0.31 6.02
CA PRO A 361 11.64 -0.49 7.36
C PRO A 361 11.14 -1.93 7.57
N ILE A 362 11.07 -2.35 8.83
CA ILE A 362 10.54 -3.66 9.25
C ILE A 362 9.29 -3.41 10.12
N PRO A 363 8.13 -3.13 9.51
CA PRO A 363 6.98 -2.58 10.24
C PRO A 363 6.36 -3.53 11.27
N GLY A 364 6.45 -4.84 11.04
CA GLY A 364 5.83 -5.86 11.91
C GLY A 364 6.73 -6.38 13.03
N TYR A 365 8.02 -6.07 13.03
CA TYR A 365 8.99 -6.68 13.95
C TYR A 365 8.70 -6.42 15.43
N MET A 366 8.46 -5.17 15.80
CA MET A 366 8.19 -4.82 17.20
C MET A 366 6.89 -5.44 17.71
N GLN A 367 5.86 -5.46 16.89
CA GLN A 367 4.59 -6.09 17.27
C GLN A 367 4.76 -7.61 17.48
N TRP A 368 5.50 -8.27 16.59
CA TRP A 368 5.84 -9.69 16.72
C TRP A 368 6.65 -9.95 17.99
N LEU A 369 7.71 -9.18 18.24
CA LEU A 369 8.57 -9.34 19.41
C LEU A 369 7.78 -9.17 20.73
N LEU A 370 7.01 -8.09 20.85
CA LEU A 370 6.20 -7.82 22.04
C LEU A 370 5.14 -8.91 22.25
N SER A 371 4.54 -9.46 21.19
CA SER A 371 3.60 -10.58 21.31
C SER A 371 4.26 -11.85 21.83
N LYS A 372 5.51 -12.13 21.42
CA LYS A 372 6.30 -13.28 21.89
C LYS A 372 6.68 -13.12 23.36
N LEU A 373 7.15 -11.92 23.77
CA LEU A 373 7.47 -11.61 25.16
C LEU A 373 6.25 -11.76 26.08
N ALA A 374 5.10 -11.23 25.68
CA ALA A 374 3.85 -11.34 26.44
C ALA A 374 3.33 -12.78 26.55
N SER A 375 3.57 -13.63 25.54
CA SER A 375 3.17 -15.03 25.59
C SER A 375 4.04 -15.84 26.56
N GLN A 376 5.33 -15.55 26.66
CA GLN A 376 6.24 -16.23 27.59
C GLN A 376 6.04 -15.79 29.04
N SER A 377 5.72 -14.53 29.30
CA SER A 377 5.44 -14.06 30.67
C SER A 377 4.21 -14.77 31.28
N LYS A 378 3.16 -15.03 30.49
CA LYS A 378 1.97 -15.77 30.94
C LYS A 378 2.26 -17.25 31.25
N LEU A 379 3.15 -17.88 30.50
CA LEU A 379 3.57 -19.27 30.76
C LEU A 379 4.37 -19.41 32.06
N SER A 380 5.10 -18.37 32.47
CA SER A 380 5.86 -18.37 33.75
C SER A 380 4.98 -18.14 34.98
N GLU A 381 3.74 -17.67 34.83
CA GLU A 381 2.79 -17.42 35.93
C GLU A 381 1.82 -18.59 36.22
N GLY A 382 1.92 -19.71 35.47
CA GLY A 382 1.23 -20.97 35.81
C GLY A 382 -0.26 -21.00 35.52
N GLU A 383 -0.78 -20.21 34.58
CA GLU A 383 -2.16 -20.34 34.11
C GLU A 383 -2.23 -21.47 33.06
N ASP A 384 -2.93 -22.56 33.41
CA ASP A 384 -3.26 -23.69 32.53
C ASP A 384 -4.16 -23.19 31.38
N ILE A 385 -3.55 -22.90 30.23
CA ILE A 385 -4.31 -22.59 29.02
C ILE A 385 -4.78 -23.89 28.40
N GLN A 386 -6.09 -24.19 28.48
CA GLN A 386 -6.75 -25.24 27.75
C GLN A 386 -6.48 -25.08 26.25
N HIS A 387 -5.68 -25.95 25.67
CA HIS A 387 -5.42 -26.03 24.25
C HIS A 387 -6.67 -26.42 23.47
N SER A 388 -7.17 -25.52 22.65
CA SER A 388 -8.11 -25.85 21.57
C SER A 388 -7.35 -26.59 20.46
N PRO A 389 -7.81 -27.78 19.99
CA PRO A 389 -7.05 -28.65 19.10
C PRO A 389 -7.27 -28.31 17.63
N ALA A 390 -6.87 -27.11 17.18
CA ALA A 390 -7.11 -26.71 15.78
C ALA A 390 -5.89 -26.18 15.00
N ASP A 391 -4.67 -26.15 15.57
CA ASP A 391 -3.48 -25.74 14.81
C ASP A 391 -2.29 -26.70 15.08
N THR A 392 -2.44 -27.94 14.58
CA THR A 392 -1.37 -28.93 14.53
C THR A 392 -0.56 -28.77 13.24
N SER A 393 0.35 -27.80 13.19
CA SER A 393 1.50 -27.89 12.29
C SER A 393 2.71 -27.19 12.90
N GLY A 394 3.60 -27.96 13.51
CA GLY A 394 4.93 -27.54 13.91
C GLY A 394 5.07 -27.24 15.38
N SER A 395 5.07 -28.27 16.22
CA SER A 395 5.69 -28.24 17.55
C SER A 395 7.17 -27.90 17.42
N THR A 396 7.48 -26.60 17.41
CA THR A 396 8.85 -26.14 17.61
C THR A 396 9.06 -25.90 19.09
N PHE A 397 10.04 -26.57 19.65
CA PHE A 397 10.68 -26.28 20.93
C PHE A 397 10.65 -24.77 21.17
N TRP A 398 10.14 -24.34 22.31
CA TRP A 398 10.18 -22.97 22.78
C TRP A 398 11.65 -22.61 23.06
N GLU A 399 12.36 -22.19 22.01
CA GLU A 399 13.69 -21.59 22.18
C GLU A 399 13.58 -20.34 23.01
N ASN A 400 14.42 -20.21 24.02
CA ASN A 400 14.51 -19.00 24.83
C ASN A 400 14.66 -17.77 23.92
N ILE A 401 13.86 -16.74 24.15
CA ILE A 401 13.94 -15.48 23.38
C ILE A 401 15.31 -14.84 23.59
N LEU A 402 15.83 -14.88 24.82
CA LEU A 402 17.16 -14.41 25.15
C LEU A 402 18.09 -15.61 25.41
N GLU A 403 19.33 -15.49 24.99
CA GLU A 403 20.38 -16.42 25.34
C GLU A 403 20.92 -16.10 26.78
N PRO A 404 21.50 -17.06 27.50
CA PRO A 404 21.94 -16.83 28.90
C PRO A 404 22.93 -15.69 29.06
N GLU A 405 23.74 -15.42 28.04
CA GLU A 405 24.68 -14.29 28.04
C GLU A 405 24.00 -12.96 27.81
N GLU A 406 23.00 -12.95 26.93
CA GLU A 406 22.16 -11.78 26.64
C GLU A 406 21.32 -11.39 27.85
N GLU A 407 20.76 -12.37 28.60
CA GLU A 407 20.02 -12.14 29.83
C GLU A 407 20.89 -11.47 30.89
N ARG A 408 22.09 -12.01 31.12
CA ARG A 408 23.04 -11.43 32.08
C ARG A 408 23.42 -10.00 31.71
N ALA A 409 23.79 -9.77 30.44
CA ALA A 409 24.17 -8.45 29.97
C ALA A 409 23.03 -7.43 30.09
N LEU A 410 21.78 -7.87 29.79
CA LEU A 410 20.61 -7.04 29.93
C LEU A 410 20.29 -6.69 31.37
N MET A 411 20.32 -7.65 32.27
CA MET A 411 20.06 -7.43 33.69
C MET A 411 21.11 -6.49 34.31
N ASP A 412 22.39 -6.67 34.01
CA ASP A 412 23.47 -5.77 34.44
C ASP A 412 23.34 -4.34 33.92
N ALA A 413 22.85 -4.18 32.70
CA ALA A 413 22.72 -2.86 32.08
C ALA A 413 21.46 -2.11 32.50
N SER A 414 20.41 -2.81 32.96
CA SER A 414 19.08 -2.26 33.20
C SER A 414 18.83 -1.77 34.63
N VAL A 415 19.73 -2.04 35.57
CA VAL A 415 19.56 -1.79 37.03
C VAL A 415 19.10 -0.36 37.34
N GLU A 416 19.57 0.63 36.58
CA GLU A 416 19.26 2.06 36.81
C GLU A 416 17.99 2.53 36.05
N PHE A 417 17.45 1.72 35.15
CA PHE A 417 16.40 2.18 34.18
C PHE A 417 15.05 1.52 34.43
N THR A 418 15.02 0.28 34.83
CA THR A 418 13.77 -0.45 35.07
C THR A 418 13.99 -1.60 36.04
N SER A 419 12.93 -1.98 36.74
CA SER A 419 12.88 -3.18 37.57
C SER A 419 11.95 -4.21 36.91
N GLY A 420 12.31 -5.49 37.04
CA GLY A 420 11.50 -6.61 36.60
C GLY A 420 11.90 -7.88 37.33
N LYS A 421 10.98 -8.85 37.44
CA LYS A 421 11.22 -10.13 38.12
C LYS A 421 12.20 -11.03 37.36
N ASN A 422 12.25 -10.83 36.02
CA ASN A 422 13.12 -11.60 35.12
C ASN A 422 13.55 -10.76 33.90
N SER A 423 14.52 -11.27 33.15
CA SER A 423 15.08 -10.63 31.95
C SER A 423 14.05 -10.31 30.88
N MET A 424 12.99 -11.12 30.77
CA MET A 424 11.90 -10.94 29.78
C MET A 424 11.01 -9.76 30.12
N GLU A 425 10.66 -9.61 31.40
CA GLU A 425 9.87 -8.48 31.88
C GLU A 425 10.66 -7.17 31.75
N VAL A 426 11.96 -7.23 32.10
CA VAL A 426 12.88 -6.09 31.90
C VAL A 426 12.93 -5.69 30.43
N LEU A 427 13.12 -6.64 29.52
CA LEU A 427 13.12 -6.36 28.08
C LEU A 427 11.79 -5.75 27.60
N PHE A 428 10.67 -6.33 28.03
CA PHE A 428 9.34 -5.83 27.70
C PHE A 428 9.14 -4.39 28.18
N ASN A 429 9.48 -4.10 29.45
CA ASN A 429 9.35 -2.77 30.03
C ASN A 429 10.22 -1.74 29.33
N LEU A 430 11.47 -2.08 29.01
CA LEU A 430 12.36 -1.20 28.24
C LEU A 430 11.80 -0.88 26.85
N LEU A 431 11.32 -1.90 26.13
CA LEU A 431 10.81 -1.72 24.75
C LEU A 431 9.45 -1.01 24.69
N THR A 432 8.65 -1.08 25.76
CA THR A 432 7.34 -0.42 25.84
C THR A 432 7.39 0.95 26.52
N SER A 433 8.51 1.32 27.12
CA SER A 433 8.70 2.64 27.76
C SER A 433 8.38 3.78 26.77
N PRO A 434 7.48 4.71 27.12
CA PRO A 434 7.04 5.77 26.20
C PRO A 434 8.14 6.73 25.78
N ASN A 435 9.14 6.94 26.65
CA ASN A 435 10.24 7.89 26.42
C ASN A 435 11.44 7.24 25.72
N HIS A 436 11.46 5.90 25.58
CA HIS A 436 12.59 5.15 25.03
C HIS A 436 13.96 5.57 25.63
N GLU A 437 14.01 5.81 26.93
CA GLU A 437 15.19 6.32 27.64
C GLU A 437 16.41 5.42 27.48
N TRP A 438 16.19 4.12 27.27
CA TRP A 438 17.25 3.15 26.98
C TRP A 438 18.07 3.51 25.72
N THR A 439 17.52 4.29 24.78
CA THR A 439 18.23 4.75 23.57
C THR A 439 19.31 5.79 23.89
N SER A 440 19.30 6.37 25.08
CA SER A 440 20.29 7.35 25.55
C SER A 440 21.45 6.72 26.33
N SER A 441 21.35 5.44 26.69
CA SER A 441 22.37 4.71 27.43
C SER A 441 23.21 3.83 26.53
N ASP A 442 24.50 4.12 26.39
CA ASP A 442 25.43 3.30 25.61
C ASP A 442 25.56 1.86 26.17
N LYS A 443 25.42 1.69 27.48
CA LYS A 443 25.45 0.37 28.17
C LYS A 443 24.23 -0.46 27.75
N LEU A 444 23.02 0.12 27.82
CA LEU A 444 21.79 -0.55 27.41
C LEU A 444 21.75 -0.82 25.88
N LEU A 445 22.21 0.13 25.08
CA LEU A 445 22.30 -0.08 23.63
C LEU A 445 23.24 -1.26 23.29
N SER A 446 24.36 -1.36 23.97
CA SER A 446 25.32 -2.47 23.80
C SER A 446 24.74 -3.82 24.19
N ALA A 447 23.96 -3.87 25.29
CA ALA A 447 23.30 -5.09 25.76
C ALA A 447 22.10 -5.50 24.90
N LEU A 448 21.30 -4.54 24.41
CA LEU A 448 20.10 -4.81 23.62
C LEU A 448 20.38 -5.11 22.14
N LYS A 449 21.47 -4.59 21.58
CA LYS A 449 21.76 -4.73 20.13
C LYS A 449 21.89 -6.20 19.69
N PRO A 450 22.67 -7.08 20.34
CA PRO A 450 22.79 -8.48 19.91
C PRO A 450 21.47 -9.24 19.88
N PRO A 451 20.65 -9.27 20.97
CA PRO A 451 19.39 -9.99 20.96
C PRO A 451 18.39 -9.40 19.98
N LEU A 452 18.26 -8.08 19.86
CA LEU A 452 17.34 -7.46 18.91
C LEU A 452 17.73 -7.77 17.46
N MET A 453 19.02 -7.79 17.14
CA MET A 453 19.50 -8.15 15.80
C MET A 453 19.26 -9.61 15.47
N ARG A 454 19.53 -10.53 16.40
CA ARG A 454 19.30 -11.97 16.25
C ARG A 454 17.80 -12.26 16.06
N LEU A 455 16.97 -11.68 16.89
CA LEU A 455 15.51 -11.84 16.81
C LEU A 455 14.92 -11.21 15.55
N CYS A 456 15.46 -10.09 15.09
CA CYS A 456 15.09 -9.49 13.81
C CYS A 456 15.44 -10.40 12.63
N ALA A 457 16.64 -11.00 12.63
CA ALA A 457 17.03 -11.96 11.62
C ALA A 457 16.08 -13.20 11.61
N ARG A 458 15.72 -13.71 12.80
CA ARG A 458 14.72 -14.77 12.94
C ARG A 458 13.37 -14.36 12.34
N TYR A 459 12.85 -13.18 12.72
CA TYR A 459 11.58 -12.65 12.23
C TYR A 459 11.54 -12.57 10.69
N LEU A 460 12.59 -12.05 10.08
CA LEU A 460 12.64 -11.87 8.62
C LEU A 460 12.84 -13.18 7.84
N LEU A 461 13.62 -14.11 8.41
CA LEU A 461 14.07 -15.29 7.67
C LEU A 461 13.29 -16.55 8.00
N GLN A 462 12.87 -16.75 9.25
CA GLN A 462 12.25 -17.98 9.74
C GLN A 462 10.75 -17.88 9.90
N GLU A 463 10.24 -16.71 10.38
CA GLU A 463 8.82 -16.54 10.60
C GLU A 463 8.06 -16.48 9.24
N LYS A 464 7.10 -17.40 9.08
CA LYS A 464 6.36 -17.56 7.81
C LYS A 464 4.85 -17.55 8.05
N LYS A 465 4.13 -17.05 7.06
CA LYS A 465 2.67 -17.18 6.97
C LYS A 465 2.32 -17.74 5.59
N ARG A 466 1.75 -18.95 5.55
CA ARG A 466 1.40 -19.66 4.30
C ARG A 466 2.59 -19.77 3.34
N GLY A 467 3.77 -20.12 3.86
CA GLY A 467 5.01 -20.30 3.09
C GLY A 467 5.72 -19.02 2.65
N LYS A 468 5.18 -17.83 2.94
CA LYS A 468 5.77 -16.53 2.64
C LYS A 468 6.38 -15.92 3.91
N ALA A 469 7.33 -14.98 3.76
CA ALA A 469 7.84 -14.23 4.90
C ALA A 469 6.67 -13.54 5.64
N LEU A 470 6.73 -13.55 6.98
CA LEU A 470 5.69 -12.93 7.80
C LEU A 470 5.68 -11.41 7.59
N ASP A 471 6.85 -10.79 7.52
CA ASP A 471 6.99 -9.37 7.22
C ASP A 471 6.67 -9.08 5.74
N SER A 472 5.79 -8.12 5.48
CA SER A 472 5.34 -7.78 4.13
C SER A 472 6.42 -7.14 3.28
N VAL A 473 7.31 -6.32 3.88
CA VAL A 473 8.41 -5.65 3.20
C VAL A 473 9.51 -6.66 2.87
N ALA A 474 9.87 -7.52 3.81
CA ALA A 474 10.79 -8.63 3.54
C ALA A 474 10.27 -9.56 2.45
N ASN A 475 8.97 -9.91 2.50
CA ASN A 475 8.35 -10.73 1.47
C ASN A 475 8.43 -10.07 0.07
N PHE A 476 8.20 -8.76 0.00
CA PHE A 476 8.34 -7.99 -1.24
C PHE A 476 9.78 -8.09 -1.80
N HIS A 477 10.81 -7.84 -1.00
CA HIS A 477 12.19 -7.91 -1.45
C HIS A 477 12.62 -9.33 -1.85
N LEU A 478 12.23 -10.34 -1.07
CA LEU A 478 12.52 -11.74 -1.38
C LEU A 478 11.86 -12.19 -2.70
N GLN A 479 10.64 -11.78 -2.97
CA GLN A 479 9.97 -12.04 -4.25
C GLN A 479 10.61 -11.30 -5.43
N ASN A 480 11.34 -10.23 -5.16
CA ASN A 480 12.10 -9.48 -6.17
C ASN A 480 13.50 -10.04 -6.44
N GLY A 481 13.87 -11.12 -5.77
CA GLY A 481 15.16 -11.78 -5.95
C GLY A 481 16.27 -11.21 -5.06
N ALA A 482 15.91 -10.51 -3.97
CA ALA A 482 16.89 -10.13 -2.96
C ALA A 482 17.52 -11.39 -2.36
N VAL A 483 18.87 -11.42 -2.37
CA VAL A 483 19.64 -12.55 -1.85
C VAL A 483 19.81 -12.40 -0.35
N ARG A 484 19.65 -13.52 0.36
CA ARG A 484 19.79 -13.61 1.81
C ARG A 484 21.27 -13.53 2.23
N HIS A 485 21.79 -12.36 2.50
CA HIS A 485 23.01 -12.23 3.29
C HIS A 485 22.64 -11.82 4.71
N LEU A 486 22.76 -12.74 5.67
CA LEU A 486 22.44 -12.52 7.09
C LEU A 486 23.18 -11.29 7.68
N THR A 487 24.40 -11.03 7.23
CA THR A 487 25.19 -9.85 7.59
C THR A 487 24.63 -8.54 7.00
N GLN A 488 23.94 -8.60 5.88
CA GLN A 488 23.34 -7.41 5.25
C GLN A 488 21.95 -7.10 5.81
N VAL A 489 21.15 -8.11 6.16
CA VAL A 489 19.88 -7.90 6.87
C VAL A 489 20.14 -7.24 8.23
N CYS A 490 21.18 -7.66 8.92
CA CYS A 490 21.57 -7.03 10.19
C CYS A 490 22.12 -5.60 10.02
N ARG A 491 22.73 -5.26 8.89
CA ARG A 491 23.24 -3.91 8.58
C ARG A 491 22.13 -2.94 8.16
N THR A 492 21.01 -3.43 7.63
CA THR A 492 19.85 -2.60 7.26
C THR A 492 18.93 -2.28 8.41
N VAL A 493 19.10 -2.93 9.56
CA VAL A 493 18.28 -2.76 10.78
C VAL A 493 18.95 -1.83 11.80
N GLY A 494 20.21 -1.46 11.57
CA GLY A 494 21.01 -0.66 12.51
C GLY A 494 20.89 0.84 12.37
#